data_e80ae41127e17a7d9c70a5b1b4ca9b18
#
_entry.id   e80ae41127e17a7d9c70a5b1b4ca9b18
#
_cell.length_a   1.000
_cell.length_b   1.000
_cell.length_c   1.000
_cell.angle_alpha   90.00
_cell.angle_beta   90.00
_cell.angle_gamma   90.00
#
_symmetry.space_group_name_H-M   'P 1'
#
loop_
_entity.id
_entity.type
_entity.pdbx_description
1 polymer ?
#
loop_
_entity_poly.entity_id
_entity_poly.type
_entity_poly.pdbx_seq_one_letter_code
_entity_poly.pdbx_strand_id
1 'polypeptide(L)'
;MWLAVAPAVRAEHDPRSADWLRTVRDSGLWSAPSDPAVQFTTLPLGSFLQPRAGSDSGRLLVYYPGDGATRQAGLAWIGAQDVAPSGPPPWIVTSELDGDQAAQRTAARPRRVSPLAPPSVSAPEVAVVDDATGLLLYGQAAHAHEAPASTTKIATAIVTLEHVQSLEASVRVTVDGFAMAAADGSSIMGLSPGQRLSVRTLLYGLMLPSGNDAAEQLARSVAESREQFIGWMNAAASDELGLADTHFVNPSGLDADEHYSSAYDLAQLARRAMREDVFREIVAAPEVRSEGIVLVGHNPLIGAYPGADGVKTGSTDAAGHALVGSAVRDGHRLYVVIMHSDDLLADASALFDWAFQSFAWS
;
A
#
# COMPACT_ATOMS: atom_id res chain seq x y z
N MET A 1 -33.35 -18.73 -48.63
CA MET A 1 -32.28 -17.73 -48.81
C MET A 1 -31.79 -17.32 -47.42
N TRP A 2 -30.78 -17.99 -46.94
CA TRP A 2 -30.24 -17.76 -45.59
C TRP A 2 -29.12 -16.74 -45.73
N LEU A 3 -29.27 -15.57 -45.16
CA LEU A 3 -28.22 -14.58 -45.01
C LEU A 3 -27.34 -14.99 -43.82
N ALA A 4 -26.14 -15.43 -44.11
CA ALA A 4 -25.12 -15.63 -43.12
C ALA A 4 -24.66 -14.26 -42.60
N VAL A 5 -24.93 -14.01 -41.30
CA VAL A 5 -24.36 -12.88 -40.58
C VAL A 5 -22.88 -13.19 -40.32
N ALA A 6 -22.00 -12.44 -40.94
CA ALA A 6 -20.58 -12.52 -40.67
C ALA A 6 -20.31 -12.17 -39.20
N PRO A 7 -19.41 -12.89 -38.51
CA PRO A 7 -19.04 -12.51 -37.15
C PRO A 7 -18.38 -11.15 -37.17
N ALA A 8 -18.82 -10.26 -36.28
CA ALA A 8 -18.19 -8.96 -36.05
C ALA A 8 -16.71 -9.18 -35.70
N VAL A 9 -15.82 -8.60 -36.50
CA VAL A 9 -14.38 -8.52 -36.20
C VAL A 9 -14.27 -7.74 -34.90
N ARG A 10 -13.94 -8.44 -33.81
CA ARG A 10 -13.50 -7.80 -32.58
C ARG A 10 -12.27 -6.99 -32.94
N ALA A 11 -12.33 -5.67 -32.75
CA ALA A 11 -11.13 -4.85 -32.80
C ALA A 11 -10.12 -5.46 -31.82
N GLU A 12 -8.98 -5.92 -32.34
CA GLU A 12 -7.88 -6.42 -31.52
C GLU A 12 -7.41 -5.24 -30.66
N HIS A 13 -7.76 -5.26 -29.37
CA HIS A 13 -7.22 -4.31 -28.42
C HIS A 13 -5.73 -4.64 -28.25
N ASP A 14 -4.86 -3.66 -28.51
CA ASP A 14 -3.42 -3.80 -28.31
C ASP A 14 -3.17 -4.03 -26.80
N PRO A 15 -2.65 -5.20 -26.39
CA PRO A 15 -2.42 -5.49 -24.97
C PRO A 15 -1.44 -4.51 -24.31
N ARG A 16 -0.65 -3.76 -25.09
CA ARG A 16 0.28 -2.74 -24.58
C ARG A 16 -0.43 -1.51 -24.02
N SER A 17 -1.67 -1.28 -24.39
CA SER A 17 -2.48 -0.13 -23.93
C SER A 17 -3.37 -0.46 -22.72
N ALA A 18 -3.41 -1.71 -22.27
CA ALA A 18 -4.22 -2.13 -21.14
C ALA A 18 -3.51 -1.87 -19.79
N ASP A 19 -4.26 -1.55 -18.76
CA ASP A 19 -3.74 -1.40 -17.39
C ASP A 19 -3.39 -2.74 -16.76
N TRP A 20 -4.19 -3.74 -17.09
CA TRP A 20 -4.03 -5.12 -16.66
C TRP A 20 -4.16 -6.09 -17.83
N LEU A 21 -3.40 -7.16 -17.74
CA LEU A 21 -3.47 -8.31 -18.64
C LEU A 21 -3.87 -9.54 -17.83
N ARG A 22 -4.47 -10.51 -18.51
CA ARG A 22 -4.76 -11.81 -17.94
C ARG A 22 -4.26 -12.88 -18.89
N THR A 23 -3.61 -13.92 -18.37
CA THR A 23 -3.19 -15.07 -19.18
C THR A 23 -4.43 -15.79 -19.73
N VAL A 24 -4.42 -16.08 -21.04
CA VAL A 24 -5.52 -16.79 -21.72
C VAL A 24 -5.25 -18.29 -21.84
N ARG A 25 -4.08 -18.73 -21.39
CA ARG A 25 -3.64 -20.12 -21.25
C ARG A 25 -2.49 -20.19 -20.26
N ASP A 26 -2.04 -21.39 -19.91
CA ASP A 26 -0.80 -21.56 -19.17
C ASP A 26 0.38 -21.02 -19.99
N SER A 27 1.16 -20.11 -19.40
CA SER A 27 2.07 -19.25 -20.15
C SER A 27 3.42 -19.11 -19.47
N GLY A 28 4.50 -19.30 -20.23
CA GLY A 28 5.87 -19.15 -19.74
C GLY A 28 6.25 -17.70 -19.45
N LEU A 29 6.97 -17.47 -18.36
CA LEU A 29 7.70 -16.24 -18.09
C LEU A 29 9.17 -16.39 -18.45
N TRP A 30 9.73 -15.44 -19.18
CA TRP A 30 11.05 -15.51 -19.81
C TRP A 30 11.98 -14.39 -19.36
N SER A 31 13.29 -14.66 -19.38
CA SER A 31 14.34 -13.73 -18.94
C SER A 31 14.61 -12.59 -19.94
N ALA A 32 14.24 -12.75 -21.21
CA ALA A 32 14.57 -11.81 -22.28
C ALA A 32 13.42 -11.65 -23.29
N PRO A 33 13.41 -10.55 -24.06
CA PRO A 33 12.37 -10.29 -25.07
C PRO A 33 12.44 -11.23 -26.26
N SER A 34 13.60 -11.84 -26.53
CA SER A 34 13.85 -12.73 -27.65
C SER A 34 14.76 -13.89 -27.27
N ASP A 35 14.82 -14.90 -28.08
CA ASP A 35 15.72 -16.05 -27.87
C ASP A 35 17.20 -15.72 -28.22
N PRO A 36 18.18 -16.31 -27.51
CA PRO A 36 17.98 -17.28 -26.43
C PRO A 36 17.50 -16.63 -25.11
N ALA A 37 16.45 -17.17 -24.54
CA ALA A 37 15.90 -16.74 -23.26
C ALA A 37 15.64 -17.95 -22.35
N VAL A 38 15.80 -17.77 -21.05
CA VAL A 38 15.52 -18.81 -20.06
C VAL A 38 14.08 -18.64 -19.58
N GLN A 39 13.29 -19.70 -19.60
CA GLN A 39 11.99 -19.74 -18.95
C GLN A 39 12.18 -20.05 -17.47
N PHE A 40 11.74 -19.15 -16.58
CA PHE A 40 11.89 -19.37 -15.13
C PHE A 40 10.66 -20.00 -14.48
N THR A 41 9.49 -19.81 -15.04
CA THR A 41 8.25 -20.38 -14.50
C THR A 41 7.15 -20.37 -15.53
N THR A 42 6.05 -21.06 -15.22
CA THR A 42 4.81 -21.05 -16.01
C THR A 42 3.70 -20.50 -15.14
N LEU A 43 2.98 -19.52 -15.64
CA LEU A 43 1.78 -18.98 -14.99
C LEU A 43 0.55 -19.76 -15.44
N PRO A 44 -0.37 -20.12 -14.53
CA PRO A 44 -1.62 -20.74 -14.89
C PRO A 44 -2.53 -19.79 -15.67
N LEU A 45 -3.48 -20.36 -16.41
CA LEU A 45 -4.58 -19.63 -17.03
C LEU A 45 -5.27 -18.72 -16.01
N GLY A 46 -5.47 -17.46 -16.40
CA GLY A 46 -6.18 -16.49 -15.58
C GLY A 46 -5.31 -15.66 -14.64
N SER A 47 -3.98 -15.86 -14.67
CA SER A 47 -3.04 -15.04 -13.89
C SER A 47 -3.09 -13.58 -14.33
N PHE A 48 -3.11 -12.66 -13.37
CA PHE A 48 -3.09 -11.22 -13.63
C PHE A 48 -1.67 -10.70 -13.72
N LEU A 49 -1.47 -9.75 -14.64
CA LEU A 49 -0.16 -9.16 -14.96
C LEU A 49 -0.34 -7.66 -15.23
N GLN A 50 0.68 -6.89 -14.89
CA GLN A 50 0.72 -5.47 -15.27
C GLN A 50 1.69 -5.28 -16.44
N PRO A 51 1.24 -4.77 -17.59
CA PRO A 51 2.13 -4.51 -18.72
C PRO A 51 3.11 -3.37 -18.41
N ARG A 52 4.33 -3.49 -18.92
CA ARG A 52 5.39 -2.50 -18.75
C ARG A 52 5.94 -1.98 -20.07
N ALA A 53 6.22 -2.87 -21.01
CA ALA A 53 6.72 -2.52 -22.33
C ALA A 53 6.42 -3.65 -23.32
N GLY A 54 6.36 -3.33 -24.62
CA GLY A 54 6.37 -4.29 -25.70
C GLY A 54 7.76 -4.44 -26.31
N SER A 55 7.99 -5.54 -27.01
CA SER A 55 9.17 -5.75 -27.85
C SER A 55 8.74 -6.07 -29.29
N ASP A 56 9.64 -5.84 -30.24
CA ASP A 56 9.43 -6.21 -31.66
C ASP A 56 9.45 -7.73 -31.87
N SER A 57 9.89 -8.49 -30.86
CA SER A 57 9.95 -9.96 -30.88
C SER A 57 8.64 -10.65 -30.52
N GLY A 58 7.55 -9.91 -30.28
CA GLY A 58 6.25 -10.47 -29.93
C GLY A 58 6.11 -10.88 -28.45
N ARG A 59 7.04 -10.46 -27.59
CA ARG A 59 6.92 -10.59 -26.13
C ARG A 59 6.62 -9.24 -25.49
N LEU A 60 5.89 -9.27 -24.37
CA LEU A 60 5.60 -8.12 -23.52
C LEU A 60 6.42 -8.23 -22.24
N LEU A 61 7.04 -7.13 -21.82
CA LEU A 61 7.55 -7.00 -20.45
C LEU A 61 6.36 -6.78 -19.54
N VAL A 62 6.21 -7.66 -18.57
CA VAL A 62 5.13 -7.60 -17.58
C VAL A 62 5.70 -7.68 -16.18
N TYR A 63 4.99 -7.09 -15.24
CA TYR A 63 5.18 -7.36 -13.84
C TYR A 63 4.18 -8.44 -13.42
N TYR A 64 4.69 -9.49 -12.80
CA TYR A 64 3.91 -10.52 -12.13
C TYR A 64 3.99 -10.30 -10.62
N PRO A 65 2.87 -10.11 -9.93
CA PRO A 65 2.87 -9.80 -8.49
C PRO A 65 3.25 -10.98 -7.58
N GLY A 66 3.50 -12.16 -8.16
CA GLY A 66 3.72 -13.37 -7.38
C GLY A 66 2.40 -14.06 -7.00
N ASP A 67 2.51 -15.20 -6.34
CA ASP A 67 1.35 -15.95 -5.80
C ASP A 67 1.44 -16.14 -4.27
N GLY A 68 2.40 -15.47 -3.65
CA GLY A 68 2.62 -15.52 -2.20
C GLY A 68 3.15 -16.85 -1.65
N ALA A 69 3.18 -17.92 -2.47
CA ALA A 69 3.51 -19.26 -2.00
C ALA A 69 4.69 -19.90 -2.75
N THR A 70 4.65 -19.94 -4.08
CA THR A 70 5.59 -20.70 -4.89
C THR A 70 6.30 -19.90 -5.96
N ARG A 71 5.79 -18.72 -6.33
CA ARG A 71 6.32 -17.87 -7.39
C ARG A 71 6.58 -16.47 -6.87
N GLN A 72 7.82 -16.04 -6.94
CA GLN A 72 8.20 -14.67 -6.55
C GLN A 72 7.67 -13.65 -7.54
N ALA A 73 7.30 -12.49 -7.01
CA ALA A 73 6.98 -11.32 -7.81
C ALA A 73 8.19 -10.86 -8.63
N GLY A 74 7.96 -10.27 -9.79
CA GLY A 74 9.07 -9.73 -10.57
C GLY A 74 8.71 -9.34 -11.99
N LEU A 75 9.69 -8.76 -12.67
CA LEU A 75 9.61 -8.43 -14.08
C LEU A 75 10.03 -9.64 -14.93
N ALA A 76 9.23 -9.95 -15.94
CA ALA A 76 9.51 -11.01 -16.87
C ALA A 76 8.90 -10.71 -18.24
N TRP A 77 9.31 -11.48 -19.25
CA TRP A 77 8.74 -11.42 -20.59
C TRP A 77 7.73 -12.54 -20.79
N ILE A 78 6.58 -12.23 -21.39
CA ILE A 78 5.52 -13.18 -21.73
C ILE A 78 5.13 -13.03 -23.20
N GLY A 79 4.70 -14.09 -23.86
CA GLY A 79 4.20 -13.99 -25.23
C GLY A 79 2.96 -13.09 -25.31
N ALA A 80 2.96 -12.14 -26.24
CA ALA A 80 1.80 -11.23 -26.40
C ALA A 80 0.51 -11.97 -26.76
N GLN A 81 0.63 -13.12 -27.43
CA GLN A 81 -0.48 -14.01 -27.78
C GLN A 81 -1.01 -14.84 -26.58
N ASP A 82 -0.30 -14.84 -25.47
CA ASP A 82 -0.62 -15.62 -24.25
C ASP A 82 -1.43 -14.82 -23.24
N VAL A 83 -1.65 -13.53 -23.53
CA VAL A 83 -2.38 -12.61 -22.65
C VAL A 83 -3.45 -11.85 -23.42
N ALA A 84 -4.49 -11.43 -22.72
CA ALA A 84 -5.50 -10.51 -23.22
C ALA A 84 -5.69 -9.34 -22.26
N PRO A 85 -6.09 -8.16 -22.77
CA PRO A 85 -6.52 -7.04 -21.93
C PRO A 85 -7.58 -7.51 -20.92
N SER A 86 -7.44 -7.08 -19.68
CA SER A 86 -8.32 -7.42 -18.58
C SER A 86 -8.65 -6.15 -17.80
N GLY A 87 -9.78 -6.16 -17.12
CA GLY A 87 -9.99 -5.26 -15.98
C GLY A 87 -9.02 -5.62 -14.85
N PRO A 88 -8.98 -4.80 -13.80
CA PRO A 88 -8.22 -5.12 -12.61
C PRO A 88 -8.65 -6.48 -12.05
N PRO A 89 -7.78 -7.15 -11.28
CA PRO A 89 -8.18 -8.36 -10.55
C PRO A 89 -9.48 -8.16 -9.77
N PRO A 90 -10.30 -9.21 -9.57
CA PRO A 90 -11.59 -9.07 -8.88
C PRO A 90 -11.48 -8.63 -7.41
N TRP A 91 -10.29 -8.65 -6.84
CA TRP A 91 -9.96 -8.07 -5.53
C TRP A 91 -9.60 -6.56 -5.59
N ILE A 92 -9.60 -5.94 -6.77
CA ILE A 92 -9.54 -4.48 -6.94
C ILE A 92 -10.94 -4.00 -7.27
N VAL A 93 -11.66 -3.47 -6.28
CA VAL A 93 -13.01 -2.94 -6.48
C VAL A 93 -12.95 -1.58 -7.19
N THR A 94 -13.66 -1.47 -8.30
CA THR A 94 -13.65 -0.28 -9.17
C THR A 94 -14.84 0.67 -8.94
N SER A 95 -15.67 0.47 -7.93
CA SER A 95 -16.99 1.09 -7.84
C SER A 95 -17.03 2.55 -7.38
N GLU A 96 -15.95 3.10 -6.82
CA GLU A 96 -15.85 4.54 -6.48
C GLU A 96 -14.79 5.32 -7.27
N LEU A 97 -14.17 4.66 -8.24
CA LEU A 97 -13.10 5.24 -9.05
C LEU A 97 -13.59 6.05 -10.27
N ASP A 98 -14.90 6.25 -10.48
CA ASP A 98 -15.38 6.91 -11.70
C ASP A 98 -14.94 8.39 -11.82
N GLY A 99 -14.82 9.11 -10.71
CA GLY A 99 -14.22 10.45 -10.67
C GLY A 99 -12.69 10.40 -10.78
N ASP A 100 -12.06 9.48 -10.08
CA ASP A 100 -10.61 9.26 -10.07
C ASP A 100 -10.09 8.58 -11.35
N GLN A 101 -10.88 7.72 -12.00
CA GLN A 101 -10.51 7.11 -13.27
C GLN A 101 -10.32 8.16 -14.38
N ALA A 102 -11.09 9.24 -14.37
CA ALA A 102 -10.89 10.34 -15.30
C ALA A 102 -9.56 11.07 -15.01
N ALA A 103 -9.24 11.30 -13.74
CA ALA A 103 -7.97 11.88 -13.31
C ALA A 103 -6.79 10.92 -13.58
N GLN A 104 -6.96 9.62 -13.33
CA GLN A 104 -5.95 8.59 -13.60
C GLN A 104 -5.69 8.37 -15.10
N ARG A 105 -6.70 8.55 -15.96
CA ARG A 105 -6.51 8.49 -17.43
C ARG A 105 -5.70 9.66 -17.96
N THR A 106 -5.66 10.78 -17.23
CA THR A 106 -4.87 11.97 -17.55
C THR A 106 -3.56 12.05 -16.75
N ALA A 107 -3.39 11.20 -15.73
CA ALA A 107 -2.16 11.14 -14.96
C ALA A 107 -1.00 10.62 -15.82
N ALA A 108 0.14 11.26 -15.68
CA ALA A 108 1.37 10.80 -16.31
C ALA A 108 1.71 9.39 -15.79
N ARG A 109 1.83 8.43 -16.71
CA ARG A 109 2.09 7.03 -16.34
C ARG A 109 3.58 6.80 -16.14
N PRO A 110 3.97 6.06 -15.10
CA PRO A 110 5.35 5.66 -14.92
C PRO A 110 5.77 4.70 -16.04
N ARG A 111 6.82 5.08 -16.75
CA ARG A 111 7.46 4.25 -17.78
C ARG A 111 8.88 3.95 -17.35
N ARG A 112 9.25 2.67 -17.34
CA ARG A 112 10.62 2.29 -17.03
C ARG A 112 11.58 2.81 -18.09
N VAL A 113 12.58 3.58 -17.67
CA VAL A 113 13.57 4.23 -18.54
C VAL A 113 14.99 3.75 -18.31
N SER A 114 15.23 3.00 -17.23
CA SER A 114 16.56 2.50 -16.87
C SER A 114 16.55 0.97 -16.73
N PRO A 115 17.62 0.27 -17.18
CA PRO A 115 17.79 -1.16 -16.99
C PRO A 115 18.31 -1.54 -15.59
N LEU A 116 18.54 -0.56 -14.71
CA LEU A 116 19.06 -0.81 -13.36
C LEU A 116 18.23 -1.84 -12.62
N ALA A 117 18.86 -2.89 -12.11
CA ALA A 117 18.21 -3.84 -11.23
C ALA A 117 17.75 -3.13 -9.94
N PRO A 118 16.66 -3.58 -9.31
CA PRO A 118 16.32 -3.12 -7.97
C PRO A 118 17.48 -3.37 -7.00
N PRO A 119 17.65 -2.52 -5.98
CA PRO A 119 18.68 -2.72 -4.98
C PRO A 119 18.41 -4.00 -4.18
N SER A 120 19.47 -4.61 -3.66
CA SER A 120 19.33 -5.61 -2.61
C SER A 120 19.05 -4.90 -1.30
N VAL A 121 17.98 -5.28 -0.63
CA VAL A 121 17.55 -4.77 0.66
C VAL A 121 17.43 -5.92 1.67
N SER A 122 17.43 -5.61 2.95
CA SER A 122 17.29 -6.63 4.00
C SER A 122 15.86 -7.14 4.12
N ALA A 123 14.88 -6.29 3.77
CA ALA A 123 13.46 -6.61 3.84
C ALA A 123 13.08 -7.73 2.86
N PRO A 124 12.51 -8.85 3.30
CA PRO A 124 12.00 -9.91 2.43
C PRO A 124 10.70 -9.54 1.70
N GLU A 125 9.86 -8.69 2.26
CA GLU A 125 8.61 -8.22 1.65
C GLU A 125 8.72 -6.74 1.28
N VAL A 126 8.54 -6.46 -0.01
CA VAL A 126 8.71 -5.11 -0.58
C VAL A 126 7.59 -4.79 -1.56
N ALA A 127 7.06 -3.58 -1.47
CA ALA A 127 6.24 -2.98 -2.53
C ALA A 127 6.69 -1.55 -2.82
N VAL A 128 6.87 -1.22 -4.10
CA VAL A 128 7.07 0.15 -4.57
C VAL A 128 5.90 0.51 -5.48
N VAL A 129 5.10 1.49 -5.08
CA VAL A 129 3.84 1.84 -5.76
C VAL A 129 3.85 3.30 -6.18
N ASP A 130 3.37 3.56 -7.40
CA ASP A 130 3.15 4.90 -7.92
C ASP A 130 1.82 5.48 -7.40
N ASP A 131 1.85 6.68 -6.84
CA ASP A 131 0.67 7.32 -6.27
C ASP A 131 -0.43 7.59 -7.30
N ALA A 132 -0.06 8.19 -8.42
CA ALA A 132 -1.03 8.65 -9.42
C ALA A 132 -1.83 7.51 -10.04
N THR A 133 -1.19 6.36 -10.27
CA THR A 133 -1.79 5.22 -10.97
C THR A 133 -2.12 4.03 -10.05
N GLY A 134 -1.54 3.97 -8.85
CA GLY A 134 -1.59 2.79 -7.97
C GLY A 134 -0.81 1.58 -8.50
N LEU A 135 -0.02 1.77 -9.56
CA LEU A 135 0.75 0.67 -10.17
C LEU A 135 1.89 0.23 -9.26
N LEU A 136 2.03 -1.08 -9.12
CA LEU A 136 3.18 -1.70 -8.48
C LEU A 136 4.38 -1.63 -9.44
N LEU A 137 5.38 -0.80 -9.12
CA LEU A 137 6.59 -0.60 -9.90
C LEU A 137 7.64 -1.69 -9.63
N TYR A 138 7.69 -2.16 -8.39
CA TYR A 138 8.51 -3.28 -7.95
C TYR A 138 7.84 -3.97 -6.76
N GLY A 139 7.95 -5.29 -6.69
CA GLY A 139 7.51 -6.09 -5.56
C GLY A 139 8.42 -7.30 -5.35
N GLN A 140 8.63 -7.62 -4.11
CA GLN A 140 9.26 -8.84 -3.63
C GLN A 140 8.34 -9.38 -2.54
N ALA A 141 7.82 -10.59 -2.69
CA ALA A 141 6.77 -11.17 -1.83
C ALA A 141 5.68 -10.15 -1.42
N ALA A 142 5.31 -9.24 -2.35
CA ALA A 142 4.51 -8.04 -2.05
C ALA A 142 3.09 -8.36 -1.55
N HIS A 143 2.62 -9.58 -1.75
CA HIS A 143 1.31 -10.10 -1.36
C HIS A 143 1.38 -11.16 -0.25
N ALA A 144 2.54 -11.34 0.38
CA ALA A 144 2.65 -12.22 1.54
C ALA A 144 1.83 -11.66 2.72
N HIS A 145 1.11 -12.54 3.41
CA HIS A 145 0.38 -12.17 4.62
C HIS A 145 1.37 -12.11 5.80
N GLU A 146 1.59 -10.92 6.30
CA GLU A 146 2.53 -10.65 7.38
C GLU A 146 1.85 -9.82 8.48
N ALA A 147 2.37 -9.92 9.70
CA ALA A 147 1.92 -9.06 10.79
C ALA A 147 2.23 -7.59 10.46
N PRO A 148 1.22 -6.70 10.39
CA PRO A 148 1.43 -5.32 9.95
C PRO A 148 2.00 -4.41 11.04
N ALA A 149 2.01 -4.86 12.29
CA ALA A 149 2.32 -4.03 13.44
C ALA A 149 1.57 -2.68 13.40
N SER A 150 2.19 -1.62 13.88
CA SER A 150 1.58 -0.28 13.92
C SER A 150 1.30 0.37 12.56
N THR A 151 1.65 -0.25 11.41
CA THR A 151 1.18 0.24 10.10
C THR A 151 -0.34 0.09 9.96
N THR A 152 -0.98 -0.80 10.73
CA THR A 152 -2.44 -0.89 10.97
C THR A 152 -3.09 0.45 11.26
N LYS A 153 -2.38 1.37 11.95
CA LYS A 153 -2.89 2.68 12.34
C LYS A 153 -3.22 3.60 11.16
N ILE A 154 -2.74 3.27 9.96
CA ILE A 154 -3.17 3.93 8.72
C ILE A 154 -4.67 3.69 8.50
N ALA A 155 -5.14 2.45 8.62
CA ALA A 155 -6.57 2.12 8.50
C ALA A 155 -7.38 2.75 9.64
N THR A 156 -6.85 2.75 10.87
CA THR A 156 -7.48 3.43 12.01
C THR A 156 -7.67 4.93 11.76
N ALA A 157 -6.67 5.58 11.15
CA ALA A 157 -6.77 6.99 10.79
C ALA A 157 -7.80 7.23 9.67
N ILE A 158 -7.83 6.39 8.63
CA ILE A 158 -8.83 6.46 7.55
C ILE A 158 -10.24 6.41 8.15
N VAL A 159 -10.56 5.36 8.87
CA VAL A 159 -11.89 5.17 9.49
C VAL A 159 -12.25 6.32 10.43
N THR A 160 -11.28 6.80 11.21
CA THR A 160 -11.52 7.97 12.09
C THR A 160 -11.90 9.20 11.27
N LEU A 161 -11.16 9.51 10.20
CA LEU A 161 -11.40 10.68 9.35
C LEU A 161 -12.73 10.60 8.61
N GLU A 162 -13.15 9.43 8.21
CA GLU A 162 -14.41 9.20 7.50
C GLU A 162 -15.65 9.33 8.39
N HIS A 163 -15.54 8.97 9.68
CA HIS A 163 -16.69 8.88 10.56
C HIS A 163 -16.76 10.01 11.59
N VAL A 164 -15.72 10.81 11.77
CA VAL A 164 -15.74 11.92 12.70
C VAL A 164 -16.44 13.14 12.09
N GLN A 165 -17.30 13.79 12.86
CA GLN A 165 -17.99 15.01 12.40
C GLN A 165 -17.07 16.26 12.39
N SER A 166 -16.07 16.29 13.26
CA SER A 166 -15.12 17.41 13.38
C SER A 166 -13.84 16.94 14.05
N LEU A 167 -12.71 17.35 13.51
CA LEU A 167 -11.39 17.11 14.11
C LEU A 167 -11.20 17.83 15.44
N GLU A 168 -11.95 18.93 15.65
CA GLU A 168 -11.92 19.72 16.89
C GLU A 168 -12.94 19.21 17.93
N ALA A 169 -13.66 18.12 17.63
CA ALA A 169 -14.56 17.51 18.60
C ALA A 169 -13.79 17.07 19.85
N SER A 170 -14.29 17.52 21.03
CA SER A 170 -13.64 17.21 22.31
C SER A 170 -14.04 15.83 22.78
N VAL A 171 -13.07 14.94 22.82
CA VAL A 171 -13.19 13.55 23.30
C VAL A 171 -12.84 13.50 24.79
N ARG A 172 -13.70 12.87 25.58
CA ARG A 172 -13.35 12.51 26.98
C ARG A 172 -12.59 11.19 26.95
N VAL A 173 -11.32 11.23 27.37
CA VAL A 173 -10.45 10.05 27.45
C VAL A 173 -10.96 9.09 28.51
N THR A 174 -11.05 7.81 28.14
CA THR A 174 -11.41 6.68 29.01
C THR A 174 -10.32 5.62 29.07
N VAL A 175 -9.38 5.66 28.13
CA VAL A 175 -8.22 4.75 28.06
C VAL A 175 -7.14 5.21 29.03
N ASP A 176 -6.53 4.28 29.74
CA ASP A 176 -5.33 4.50 30.54
C ASP A 176 -4.12 3.98 29.78
N GLY A 177 -3.40 4.89 29.10
CA GLY A 177 -2.22 4.54 28.31
C GLY A 177 -1.07 4.03 29.17
N PHE A 178 -0.88 4.56 30.37
CA PHE A 178 0.17 4.11 31.26
C PHE A 178 -0.07 2.69 31.78
N ALA A 179 -1.33 2.34 32.06
CA ALA A 179 -1.70 0.98 32.39
C ALA A 179 -1.46 0.02 31.21
N MET A 180 -1.74 0.42 29.98
CA MET A 180 -1.44 -0.37 28.77
C MET A 180 0.08 -0.59 28.61
N ALA A 181 0.87 0.47 28.68
CA ALA A 181 2.33 0.34 28.59
C ALA A 181 2.94 -0.57 29.67
N ALA A 182 2.37 -0.53 30.89
CA ALA A 182 2.81 -1.38 31.98
C ALA A 182 2.41 -2.86 31.79
N ALA A 183 1.31 -3.14 31.09
CA ALA A 183 0.78 -4.48 30.87
C ALA A 183 1.49 -5.23 29.75
N ASP A 184 1.77 -4.57 28.62
CA ASP A 184 2.22 -5.20 27.38
C ASP A 184 3.35 -4.45 26.65
N GLY A 185 3.93 -3.40 27.26
CA GLY A 185 4.98 -2.59 26.61
C GLY A 185 4.51 -1.72 25.46
N SER A 186 3.19 -1.47 25.34
CA SER A 186 2.60 -0.65 24.27
C SER A 186 3.28 0.70 24.11
N SER A 187 3.52 1.10 22.86
CA SER A 187 3.78 2.51 22.52
C SER A 187 2.54 3.34 22.84
N ILE A 188 2.71 4.46 23.53
CA ILE A 188 1.59 5.32 23.97
C ILE A 188 1.86 6.80 23.67
N MET A 189 0.81 7.59 23.50
CA MET A 189 0.90 9.05 23.57
C MET A 189 0.81 9.59 25.00
N GLY A 190 0.44 8.75 25.97
CA GLY A 190 0.36 9.05 27.40
C GLY A 190 -1.04 9.51 27.84
N LEU A 191 -2.10 8.88 27.36
CA LEU A 191 -3.47 9.17 27.76
C LEU A 191 -3.73 8.79 29.21
N SER A 192 -4.48 9.66 29.92
CA SER A 192 -5.01 9.39 31.26
C SER A 192 -6.53 9.57 31.30
N PRO A 193 -7.27 8.68 31.96
CA PRO A 193 -8.72 8.80 32.08
C PRO A 193 -9.17 10.15 32.64
N GLY A 194 -10.20 10.74 32.03
CA GLY A 194 -10.73 12.03 32.41
C GLY A 194 -10.18 13.24 31.68
N GLN A 195 -9.03 13.10 30.97
CA GLN A 195 -8.55 14.15 30.06
C GLN A 195 -9.61 14.48 29.00
N ARG A 196 -9.49 15.67 28.41
CA ARG A 196 -10.26 16.06 27.24
C ARG A 196 -9.30 16.51 26.17
N LEU A 197 -9.37 15.86 25.00
CA LEU A 197 -8.50 16.12 23.86
C LEU A 197 -9.35 16.17 22.58
N SER A 198 -8.90 16.92 21.59
CA SER A 198 -9.51 16.91 20.26
C SER A 198 -9.20 15.62 19.52
N VAL A 199 -10.05 15.24 18.55
CA VAL A 199 -9.76 14.14 17.62
C VAL A 199 -8.46 14.38 16.88
N ARG A 200 -8.17 15.63 16.49
CA ARG A 200 -6.90 16.02 15.86
C ARG A 200 -5.70 15.66 16.74
N THR A 201 -5.73 15.98 18.02
CA THR A 201 -4.65 15.63 18.96
C THR A 201 -4.48 14.12 19.10
N LEU A 202 -5.58 13.38 19.14
CA LEU A 202 -5.56 11.91 19.18
C LEU A 202 -4.98 11.31 17.87
N LEU A 203 -5.27 11.89 16.70
CA LEU A 203 -4.68 11.47 15.43
C LEU A 203 -3.18 11.75 15.36
N TYR A 204 -2.72 12.89 15.87
CA TYR A 204 -1.27 13.10 16.05
C TYR A 204 -0.65 12.07 16.99
N GLY A 205 -1.31 11.75 18.11
CA GLY A 205 -0.88 10.73 19.05
C GLY A 205 -0.88 9.31 18.46
N LEU A 206 -1.81 9.02 17.57
CA LEU A 206 -1.89 7.77 16.82
C LEU A 206 -0.69 7.60 15.89
N MET A 207 -0.37 8.63 15.09
CA MET A 207 0.55 8.50 13.97
C MET A 207 2.00 8.78 14.36
N LEU A 208 2.29 9.81 15.17
CA LEU A 208 3.66 10.23 15.48
C LEU A 208 4.34 9.30 16.50
N PRO A 209 3.92 9.25 17.79
CA PRO A 209 4.51 8.34 18.76
C PRO A 209 3.94 6.91 18.65
N SER A 210 3.07 6.66 17.66
CA SER A 210 2.47 5.36 17.46
C SER A 210 1.59 4.87 18.62
N GLY A 211 0.83 5.78 19.26
CA GLY A 211 0.05 5.50 20.47
C GLY A 211 -1.02 4.43 20.29
N ASN A 212 -0.87 3.29 20.96
CA ASN A 212 -1.90 2.25 21.04
C ASN A 212 -3.11 2.73 21.88
N ASP A 213 -2.84 3.55 22.88
CA ASP A 213 -3.86 4.23 23.68
C ASP A 213 -4.71 5.19 22.84
N ALA A 214 -4.08 5.93 21.92
CA ALA A 214 -4.79 6.78 20.96
C ALA A 214 -5.65 5.95 20.01
N ALA A 215 -5.14 4.82 19.51
CA ALA A 215 -5.89 3.93 18.62
C ALA A 215 -7.16 3.39 19.30
N GLU A 216 -7.04 2.85 20.51
CA GLU A 216 -8.18 2.36 21.29
C GLU A 216 -9.14 3.48 21.69
N GLN A 217 -8.63 4.68 22.03
CA GLN A 217 -9.48 5.82 22.36
C GLN A 217 -10.27 6.31 21.14
N LEU A 218 -9.65 6.40 19.97
CA LEU A 218 -10.34 6.78 18.74
C LEU A 218 -11.43 5.76 18.38
N ALA A 219 -11.11 4.47 18.42
CA ALA A 219 -12.10 3.43 18.16
C ALA A 219 -13.35 3.54 19.06
N ARG A 220 -13.15 3.79 20.37
CA ARG A 220 -14.25 3.98 21.35
C ARG A 220 -15.00 5.29 21.18
N SER A 221 -14.40 6.29 20.54
CA SER A 221 -15.00 7.63 20.44
C SER A 221 -15.79 7.83 19.15
N VAL A 222 -15.46 7.07 18.12
CA VAL A 222 -16.00 7.25 16.76
C VAL A 222 -17.10 6.23 16.48
N ALA A 223 -17.00 5.02 17.04
CA ALA A 223 -17.97 3.95 16.86
C ALA A 223 -18.75 3.64 18.15
N GLU A 224 -19.88 2.97 18.00
CA GLU A 224 -20.70 2.50 19.13
C GLU A 224 -20.02 1.35 19.90
N SER A 225 -19.19 0.58 19.22
CA SER A 225 -18.37 -0.49 19.81
C SER A 225 -17.03 -0.64 19.09
N ARG A 226 -16.08 -1.28 19.78
CA ARG A 226 -14.76 -1.63 19.21
C ARG A 226 -14.89 -2.56 18.00
N GLU A 227 -15.82 -3.50 18.06
CA GLU A 227 -16.12 -4.47 16.99
C GLU A 227 -16.66 -3.75 15.75
N GLN A 228 -17.52 -2.76 15.92
CA GLN A 228 -18.02 -1.95 14.82
C GLN A 228 -16.88 -1.17 14.15
N PHE A 229 -15.98 -0.57 14.93
CA PHE A 229 -14.82 0.14 14.38
C PHE A 229 -13.91 -0.78 13.56
N ILE A 230 -13.61 -1.99 14.08
CA ILE A 230 -12.84 -3.01 13.37
C ILE A 230 -13.57 -3.47 12.11
N GLY A 231 -14.88 -3.62 12.17
CA GLY A 231 -15.72 -3.91 11.00
C GLY A 231 -15.56 -2.85 9.91
N TRP A 232 -15.52 -1.57 10.26
CA TRP A 232 -15.26 -0.48 9.32
C TRP A 232 -13.84 -0.51 8.77
N MET A 233 -12.82 -0.85 9.58
CA MET A 233 -11.44 -1.01 9.09
C MET A 233 -11.36 -2.11 8.00
N ASN A 234 -12.02 -3.24 8.24
CA ASN A 234 -12.06 -4.33 7.28
C ASN A 234 -12.89 -3.96 6.04
N ALA A 235 -14.02 -3.26 6.19
CA ALA A 235 -14.80 -2.78 5.06
C ALA A 235 -14.02 -1.78 4.20
N ALA A 236 -13.30 -0.83 4.81
CA ALA A 236 -12.42 0.09 4.09
C ALA A 236 -11.32 -0.65 3.30
N ALA A 237 -10.76 -1.72 3.87
CA ALA A 237 -9.78 -2.52 3.18
C ALA A 237 -10.40 -3.37 2.06
N SER A 238 -11.41 -4.20 2.36
CA SER A 238 -11.94 -5.19 1.42
C SER A 238 -12.93 -4.60 0.43
N ASP A 239 -13.90 -3.82 0.91
CA ASP A 239 -15.05 -3.41 0.11
C ASP A 239 -14.76 -2.13 -0.69
N GLU A 240 -14.01 -1.18 -0.10
CA GLU A 240 -13.70 0.08 -0.76
C GLU A 240 -12.42 -0.01 -1.61
N LEU A 241 -11.36 -0.66 -1.10
CA LEU A 241 -10.07 -0.72 -1.76
C LEU A 241 -9.77 -2.06 -2.42
N GLY A 242 -10.59 -3.09 -2.17
CA GLY A 242 -10.40 -4.43 -2.75
C GLY A 242 -9.12 -5.12 -2.31
N LEU A 243 -8.65 -4.86 -1.10
CA LEU A 243 -7.43 -5.42 -0.53
C LEU A 243 -7.69 -6.84 -0.04
N ALA A 244 -7.20 -7.81 -0.78
CA ALA A 244 -7.47 -9.23 -0.50
C ALA A 244 -6.52 -9.84 0.53
N ASP A 245 -5.39 -9.19 0.78
CA ASP A 245 -4.30 -9.69 1.62
C ASP A 245 -4.30 -8.98 2.99
N THR A 246 -5.47 -8.43 3.42
CA THR A 246 -5.56 -7.63 4.64
C THR A 246 -6.75 -8.03 5.48
N HIS A 247 -6.51 -8.26 6.78
CA HIS A 247 -7.56 -8.44 7.77
C HIS A 247 -7.12 -7.86 9.12
N PHE A 248 -7.98 -7.05 9.72
CA PHE A 248 -7.72 -6.39 11.00
C PHE A 248 -8.58 -6.98 12.11
N VAL A 249 -7.98 -7.18 13.30
CA VAL A 249 -8.70 -7.63 14.51
C VAL A 249 -8.51 -6.65 15.68
N ASN A 250 -7.67 -5.64 15.51
CA ASN A 250 -7.52 -4.55 16.48
C ASN A 250 -7.11 -3.24 15.76
N PRO A 251 -7.32 -2.06 16.41
CA PRO A 251 -7.02 -0.78 15.79
C PRO A 251 -5.56 -0.34 15.95
N SER A 252 -4.75 -1.05 16.72
CA SER A 252 -3.40 -0.63 17.09
C SER A 252 -2.29 -1.34 16.31
N GLY A 253 -2.52 -2.58 15.86
CA GLY A 253 -1.55 -3.42 15.19
C GLY A 253 -0.73 -4.30 16.14
N LEU A 254 -1.23 -4.54 17.36
CA LEU A 254 -0.66 -5.58 18.22
C LEU A 254 -0.88 -6.96 17.59
N ASP A 255 0.09 -7.84 17.76
CA ASP A 255 0.05 -9.19 17.22
C ASP A 255 -1.17 -9.95 17.72
N ALA A 256 -1.89 -10.57 16.82
CA ALA A 256 -3.05 -11.40 17.12
C ALA A 256 -3.30 -12.36 15.95
N ASP A 257 -3.93 -13.49 16.25
CA ASP A 257 -4.39 -14.42 15.23
C ASP A 257 -5.29 -13.69 14.22
N GLU A 258 -5.14 -14.02 12.93
CA GLU A 258 -5.89 -13.41 11.82
C GLU A 258 -5.67 -11.89 11.66
N HIS A 259 -4.62 -11.29 12.27
CA HIS A 259 -4.27 -9.90 12.08
C HIS A 259 -3.09 -9.79 11.11
N TYR A 260 -3.38 -9.56 9.83
CA TYR A 260 -2.36 -9.55 8.78
C TYR A 260 -2.64 -8.49 7.71
N SER A 261 -1.59 -8.16 6.98
CA SER A 261 -1.65 -7.35 5.76
C SER A 261 -0.50 -7.77 4.83
N SER A 262 -0.39 -7.11 3.68
CA SER A 262 0.74 -7.28 2.76
C SER A 262 1.41 -5.96 2.44
N ALA A 263 2.64 -6.00 1.96
CA ALA A 263 3.35 -4.79 1.55
C ALA A 263 2.59 -4.02 0.46
N TYR A 264 1.96 -4.71 -0.47
CA TYR A 264 1.14 -4.09 -1.51
C TYR A 264 -0.11 -3.42 -0.93
N ASP A 265 -0.86 -4.13 -0.10
CA ASP A 265 -2.09 -3.61 0.49
C ASP A 265 -1.82 -2.40 1.40
N LEU A 266 -0.75 -2.45 2.20
CA LEU A 266 -0.32 -1.31 3.01
C LEU A 266 0.04 -0.08 2.16
N ALA A 267 0.63 -0.28 0.97
CA ALA A 267 0.89 0.82 0.03
C ALA A 267 -0.42 1.43 -0.50
N GLN A 268 -1.44 0.62 -0.81
CA GLN A 268 -2.74 1.11 -1.27
C GLN A 268 -3.51 1.83 -0.14
N LEU A 269 -3.44 1.31 1.10
CA LEU A 269 -3.98 2.01 2.28
C LEU A 269 -3.32 3.37 2.48
N ALA A 270 -1.98 3.44 2.38
CA ALA A 270 -1.27 4.70 2.46
C ALA A 270 -1.68 5.66 1.34
N ARG A 271 -1.81 5.15 0.12
CA ARG A 271 -2.28 5.91 -1.04
C ARG A 271 -3.67 6.51 -0.80
N ARG A 272 -4.60 5.75 -0.20
CA ARG A 272 -5.93 6.27 0.18
C ARG A 272 -5.82 7.34 1.28
N ALA A 273 -5.08 7.06 2.35
CA ALA A 273 -4.94 7.98 3.48
C ALA A 273 -4.27 9.30 3.08
N MET A 274 -3.27 9.24 2.23
CA MET A 274 -2.53 10.42 1.74
C MET A 274 -3.34 11.32 0.79
N ARG A 275 -4.57 10.98 0.44
CA ARG A 275 -5.53 11.90 -0.24
C ARG A 275 -6.08 12.94 0.72
N GLU A 276 -6.15 12.63 2.02
CA GLU A 276 -6.63 13.55 3.06
C GLU A 276 -5.54 14.56 3.45
N ASP A 277 -5.81 15.85 3.27
CA ASP A 277 -4.85 16.93 3.57
C ASP A 277 -4.37 16.87 5.02
N VAL A 278 -5.31 16.65 5.95
CA VAL A 278 -4.99 16.55 7.37
C VAL A 278 -4.12 15.34 7.69
N PHE A 279 -4.30 14.22 6.99
CA PHE A 279 -3.46 13.05 7.19
C PHE A 279 -2.02 13.33 6.73
N ARG A 280 -1.86 13.97 5.56
CA ARG A 280 -0.53 14.38 5.06
C ARG A 280 0.17 15.34 6.03
N GLU A 281 -0.58 16.33 6.56
CA GLU A 281 -0.05 17.26 7.56
C GLU A 281 0.48 16.50 8.80
N ILE A 282 -0.30 15.55 9.32
CA ILE A 282 0.03 14.79 10.51
C ILE A 282 1.30 13.94 10.29
N VAL A 283 1.35 13.13 9.22
CA VAL A 283 2.43 12.15 9.03
C VAL A 283 3.74 12.75 8.56
N ALA A 284 3.71 13.98 8.03
CA ALA A 284 4.90 14.73 7.65
C ALA A 284 5.56 15.48 8.82
N ALA A 285 4.87 15.60 9.96
CA ALA A 285 5.37 16.35 11.10
C ALA A 285 6.46 15.54 11.87
N PRO A 286 7.66 16.09 12.08
CA PRO A 286 8.67 15.42 12.92
C PRO A 286 8.31 15.52 14.43
N GLU A 287 7.69 16.59 14.83
CA GLU A 287 7.20 16.85 16.20
C GLU A 287 6.02 17.82 16.14
N VAL A 288 5.07 17.64 17.03
CA VAL A 288 3.96 18.56 17.23
C VAL A 288 3.73 18.81 18.73
N ARG A 289 3.35 20.05 19.07
CA ARG A 289 2.79 20.41 20.38
C ARG A 289 1.30 20.65 20.25
N SER A 290 0.49 19.79 20.81
CA SER A 290 -0.96 19.89 20.76
C SER A 290 -1.56 19.69 22.14
N GLU A 291 -2.41 20.62 22.55
CA GLU A 291 -3.13 20.62 23.85
C GLU A 291 -2.24 20.29 25.06
N GLY A 292 -1.01 20.82 25.05
CA GLY A 292 -0.03 20.65 26.13
C GLY A 292 0.81 19.36 26.05
N ILE A 293 0.58 18.52 25.06
CA ILE A 293 1.32 17.27 24.83
C ILE A 293 2.34 17.48 23.72
N VAL A 294 3.56 16.97 23.91
CA VAL A 294 4.60 16.91 22.87
C VAL A 294 4.55 15.53 22.24
N LEU A 295 4.33 15.48 20.94
CA LEU A 295 4.19 14.25 20.15
C LEU A 295 5.30 14.20 19.09
N VAL A 296 6.20 13.23 19.23
CA VAL A 296 7.40 13.08 18.38
C VAL A 296 7.18 11.95 17.39
N GLY A 297 7.51 12.21 16.12
CA GLY A 297 7.42 11.21 15.06
C GLY A 297 8.56 10.18 15.11
N HIS A 298 8.22 8.93 14.82
CA HIS A 298 9.18 7.82 14.78
C HIS A 298 9.60 7.43 13.35
N ASN A 299 9.10 8.12 12.32
CA ASN A 299 9.46 7.81 10.94
C ASN A 299 10.87 8.29 10.60
N PRO A 300 11.85 7.38 10.35
CA PRO A 300 13.23 7.77 10.13
C PRO A 300 13.46 8.49 8.79
N LEU A 301 12.52 8.43 7.85
CA LEU A 301 12.63 9.14 6.59
C LEU A 301 12.41 10.65 6.74
N ILE A 302 11.60 11.07 7.72
CA ILE A 302 11.25 12.48 7.90
C ILE A 302 12.49 13.28 8.32
N GLY A 303 12.88 14.24 7.47
CA GLY A 303 14.08 15.04 7.66
C GLY A 303 15.39 14.38 7.23
N ALA A 304 15.40 13.06 6.95
CA ALA A 304 16.58 12.33 6.51
C ALA A 304 16.58 12.04 5.00
N TYR A 305 15.43 11.66 4.41
CA TYR A 305 15.33 11.41 2.97
C TYR A 305 14.69 12.60 2.25
N PRO A 306 15.32 13.16 1.20
CA PRO A 306 14.78 14.31 0.47
C PRO A 306 13.41 14.01 -0.15
N GLY A 307 12.42 14.84 0.16
CA GLY A 307 11.05 14.70 -0.34
C GLY A 307 10.18 13.72 0.45
N ALA A 308 10.71 13.08 1.50
CA ALA A 308 9.90 12.23 2.38
C ALA A 308 8.84 13.06 3.13
N ASP A 309 7.59 12.58 3.10
CA ASP A 309 6.44 13.26 3.72
C ASP A 309 5.46 12.30 4.43
N GLY A 310 5.86 11.08 4.72
CA GLY A 310 5.06 10.08 5.45
C GLY A 310 5.71 8.70 5.46
N VAL A 311 5.07 7.66 5.95
CA VAL A 311 3.71 7.60 6.50
C VAL A 311 3.75 7.01 7.91
N LYS A 312 4.16 5.72 8.07
CA LYS A 312 4.09 5.02 9.35
C LYS A 312 5.15 3.92 9.49
N THR A 313 5.74 3.81 10.66
CA THR A 313 6.55 2.66 11.09
C THR A 313 5.73 1.66 11.87
N GLY A 314 6.16 0.41 11.90
CA GLY A 314 5.63 -0.66 12.74
C GLY A 314 6.73 -1.49 13.33
N SER A 315 6.52 -2.02 14.53
CA SER A 315 7.39 -3.02 15.15
C SER A 315 6.62 -3.81 16.20
N THR A 316 6.67 -5.13 16.09
CA THR A 316 6.24 -6.11 17.07
C THR A 316 7.17 -7.33 16.98
N ASP A 317 7.00 -8.28 17.89
CA ASP A 317 7.81 -9.50 17.85
C ASP A 317 7.55 -10.32 16.58
N ALA A 318 6.32 -10.39 16.12
CA ALA A 318 5.95 -11.11 14.89
C ALA A 318 6.33 -10.33 13.61
N ALA A 319 6.16 -9.01 13.61
CA ALA A 319 6.38 -8.19 12.40
C ALA A 319 7.84 -7.81 12.17
N GLY A 320 8.73 -7.96 13.17
CA GLY A 320 10.03 -7.30 13.10
C GLY A 320 9.86 -5.78 12.94
N HIS A 321 10.63 -5.17 12.05
CA HIS A 321 10.48 -3.76 11.72
C HIS A 321 9.83 -3.58 10.35
N ALA A 322 8.81 -2.74 10.28
CA ALA A 322 8.08 -2.40 9.06
C ALA A 322 8.02 -0.88 8.85
N LEU A 323 8.00 -0.46 7.59
CA LEU A 323 7.83 0.93 7.20
C LEU A 323 6.92 1.04 5.99
N VAL A 324 5.95 1.90 6.10
CA VAL A 324 5.24 2.48 4.96
C VAL A 324 5.82 3.88 4.77
N GLY A 325 6.63 4.05 3.74
CA GLY A 325 7.27 5.32 3.38
C GLY A 325 6.56 6.01 2.22
N SER A 326 6.58 7.33 2.21
CA SER A 326 6.13 8.18 1.10
C SER A 326 7.17 9.25 0.82
N ALA A 327 7.46 9.48 -0.46
CA ALA A 327 8.35 10.56 -0.90
C ALA A 327 7.88 11.16 -2.23
N VAL A 328 8.14 12.46 -2.39
CA VAL A 328 7.83 13.22 -3.61
C VAL A 328 9.12 13.71 -4.25
N ARG A 329 9.29 13.48 -5.57
CA ARG A 329 10.37 14.04 -6.38
C ARG A 329 9.81 14.49 -7.73
N ASP A 330 10.14 15.71 -8.13
CA ASP A 330 9.69 16.31 -9.41
C ASP A 330 8.16 16.25 -9.61
N GLY A 331 7.39 16.41 -8.53
CA GLY A 331 5.93 16.36 -8.54
C GLY A 331 5.31 14.97 -8.55
N HIS A 332 6.10 13.90 -8.55
CA HIS A 332 5.64 12.52 -8.52
C HIS A 332 5.86 11.91 -7.12
N ARG A 333 4.80 11.28 -6.60
CA ARG A 333 4.83 10.59 -5.31
C ARG A 333 4.98 9.10 -5.53
N LEU A 334 5.83 8.48 -4.71
CA LEU A 334 5.95 7.03 -4.59
C LEU A 334 5.69 6.60 -3.16
N TYR A 335 5.20 5.37 -3.02
CA TYR A 335 5.16 4.64 -1.75
C TYR A 335 6.15 3.49 -1.80
N VAL A 336 6.93 3.36 -0.75
CA VAL A 336 7.82 2.21 -0.50
C VAL A 336 7.35 1.56 0.79
N VAL A 337 6.95 0.30 0.70
CA VAL A 337 6.62 -0.52 1.87
C VAL A 337 7.65 -1.63 1.98
N ILE A 338 8.20 -1.76 3.17
CA ILE A 338 9.15 -2.82 3.55
C ILE A 338 8.70 -3.43 4.87
N MET A 339 8.76 -4.76 4.95
CA MET A 339 8.42 -5.51 6.16
C MET A 339 9.61 -6.41 6.54
N HIS A 340 9.79 -6.70 7.82
CA HIS A 340 10.91 -7.45 8.38
C HIS A 340 12.30 -6.88 8.01
N SER A 341 12.43 -5.56 7.88
CA SER A 341 13.68 -4.89 7.51
C SER A 341 14.62 -4.76 8.70
N ASP A 342 15.92 -4.96 8.47
CA ASP A 342 16.97 -4.71 9.46
C ASP A 342 17.35 -3.22 9.56
N ASP A 343 17.14 -2.44 8.48
CA ASP A 343 17.43 -0.99 8.42
C ASP A 343 16.39 -0.25 7.57
N LEU A 344 15.37 0.26 8.24
CA LEU A 344 14.24 0.96 7.60
C LEU A 344 14.67 2.14 6.73
N LEU A 345 15.67 2.91 7.19
CA LEU A 345 16.12 4.10 6.47
C LEU A 345 16.93 3.73 5.23
N ALA A 346 17.88 2.81 5.36
CA ALA A 346 18.74 2.41 4.26
C ALA A 346 17.93 1.69 3.16
N ASP A 347 17.11 0.71 3.53
CA ASP A 347 16.33 -0.07 2.59
C ASP A 347 15.32 0.81 1.82
N ALA A 348 14.55 1.64 2.53
CA ALA A 348 13.57 2.51 1.89
C ALA A 348 14.24 3.57 1.00
N SER A 349 15.35 4.18 1.45
CA SER A 349 16.08 5.16 0.66
C SER A 349 16.62 4.57 -0.64
N ALA A 350 17.20 3.37 -0.59
CA ALA A 350 17.72 2.67 -1.76
C ALA A 350 16.60 2.36 -2.78
N LEU A 351 15.42 1.93 -2.30
CA LEU A 351 14.26 1.63 -3.13
C LEU A 351 13.68 2.90 -3.77
N PHE A 352 13.55 3.99 -3.02
CA PHE A 352 13.12 5.28 -3.56
C PHE A 352 14.09 5.80 -4.63
N ASP A 353 15.40 5.80 -4.35
CA ASP A 353 16.41 6.28 -5.31
C ASP A 353 16.40 5.46 -6.58
N TRP A 354 16.34 4.12 -6.45
CA TRP A 354 16.21 3.24 -7.60
C TRP A 354 14.94 3.53 -8.40
N ALA A 355 13.79 3.69 -7.75
CA ALA A 355 12.52 3.88 -8.43
C ALA A 355 12.49 5.23 -9.17
N PHE A 356 12.88 6.33 -8.52
CA PHE A 356 12.95 7.65 -9.16
C PHE A 356 13.98 7.73 -10.30
N GLN A 357 15.05 6.92 -10.26
CA GLN A 357 16.01 6.82 -11.37
C GLN A 357 15.55 5.88 -12.49
N SER A 358 14.71 4.91 -12.17
CA SER A 358 14.33 3.86 -13.11
C SER A 358 13.03 4.15 -13.86
N PHE A 359 12.23 5.09 -13.40
CA PHE A 359 10.96 5.43 -14.01
C PHE A 359 10.91 6.92 -14.39
N ALA A 360 10.24 7.22 -15.49
CA ALA A 360 9.86 8.56 -15.91
C ALA A 360 8.34 8.61 -16.11
N TRP A 361 7.76 9.75 -15.81
CA TRP A 361 6.33 10.01 -15.94
C TRP A 361 6.09 10.90 -17.13
N SER A 362 5.24 10.48 -18.08
CA SER A 362 4.96 11.21 -19.33
C SER A 362 3.48 11.11 -19.70
#